data_8fd49bfd1dd31117912a714591d13862
#
_entry.id   8fd49bfd1dd31117912a714591d13862
#
_cell.length_a   1.000
_cell.length_b   1.000
_cell.length_c   1.000
_cell.angle_alpha   90.00
_cell.angle_beta   90.00
_cell.angle_gamma   90.00
#
_symmetry.space_group_name_H-M   'P 1'
#
loop_
_entity.id
_entity.type
_entity.pdbx_description
1 polymer ?
#
loop_
_entity_poly.entity_id
_entity_poly.type
_entity_poly.pdbx_seq_one_letter_code
_entity_poly.pdbx_strand_id
1 'polypeptide(L)'
;MKIKNQNPKGGTELQFEYLEKYVDKKLLDQVQICTSVPEKIPLHSTKPNILWQKNSYDQPNLAPWFSNPANHSKYDWYVFNSHWTYEKFRDHFKIPTNRCVVIKNGIDKIEQAKPYVEGQPIRIIHQNTPWRGLSVLLGAMQLVKNPLITLDVYSSTEVYGKQFYDQNDHEYKELYEQAEKLPNVNYIGYRPNSYIKENLKNYNMYVYPSIFEETFCISLLE
;
A
#
# COMPACT_ATOMS: atom_id res chain seq x y z
N MET A 1 -7.89 -1.36 -26.52
CA MET A 1 -7.43 -2.61 -25.88
C MET A 1 -8.34 -2.84 -24.66
N LYS A 2 -9.16 -3.89 -24.60
CA LYS A 2 -10.03 -4.15 -23.45
C LYS A 2 -9.13 -4.63 -22.29
N ILE A 3 -8.96 -3.80 -21.27
CA ILE A 3 -8.29 -4.20 -20.01
C ILE A 3 -9.16 -5.30 -19.40
N LYS A 4 -8.60 -6.51 -19.28
CA LYS A 4 -9.27 -7.59 -18.53
C LYS A 4 -9.53 -7.08 -17.11
N ASN A 5 -10.79 -7.18 -16.65
CA ASN A 5 -11.17 -6.90 -15.27
C ASN A 5 -10.28 -7.71 -14.32
N GLN A 6 -9.21 -7.13 -13.85
CA GLN A 6 -8.49 -7.66 -12.70
C GLN A 6 -9.22 -7.15 -11.45
N ASN A 7 -9.54 -8.05 -10.53
CA ASN A 7 -10.12 -7.66 -9.25
C ASN A 7 -9.18 -6.63 -8.59
N PRO A 8 -9.74 -5.54 -8.05
CA PRO A 8 -8.97 -4.56 -7.30
C PRO A 8 -8.21 -5.24 -6.16
N LYS A 9 -6.94 -4.85 -5.97
CA LYS A 9 -6.05 -5.48 -4.99
C LYS A 9 -5.33 -4.41 -4.19
N GLY A 10 -5.56 -4.42 -2.88
CA GLY A 10 -4.77 -3.65 -1.94
C GLY A 10 -3.39 -4.27 -1.69
N GLY A 11 -2.57 -3.58 -0.92
CA GLY A 11 -1.20 -4.05 -0.61
C GLY A 11 -1.15 -5.40 0.11
N THR A 12 -2.16 -5.73 0.91
CA THR A 12 -2.23 -7.01 1.64
C THR A 12 -2.42 -8.18 0.67
N GLU A 13 -3.37 -8.07 -0.26
CA GLU A 13 -3.67 -9.08 -1.27
C GLU A 13 -2.47 -9.31 -2.19
N LEU A 14 -1.82 -8.23 -2.63
CA LEU A 14 -0.63 -8.29 -3.47
C LEU A 14 0.52 -9.02 -2.78
N GLN A 15 0.77 -8.73 -1.50
CA GLN A 15 1.84 -9.40 -0.74
C GLN A 15 1.53 -10.89 -0.48
N PHE A 16 0.26 -11.24 -0.32
CA PHE A 16 -0.14 -12.65 -0.18
C PHE A 16 0.09 -13.42 -1.48
N GLU A 17 -0.21 -12.83 -2.63
CA GLU A 17 0.11 -13.42 -3.95
C GLU A 17 1.62 -13.61 -4.16
N TYR A 18 2.44 -12.66 -3.71
CA TYR A 18 3.89 -12.83 -3.75
C TYR A 18 4.35 -13.96 -2.83
N LEU A 19 3.76 -14.10 -1.66
CA LEU A 19 4.03 -15.20 -0.76
C LEU A 19 3.74 -16.54 -1.45
N GLU A 20 2.56 -16.69 -2.07
CA GLU A 20 2.15 -17.90 -2.80
C GLU A 20 3.03 -18.16 -4.05
N LYS A 21 3.50 -17.10 -4.70
CA LYS A 21 4.36 -17.19 -5.89
C LYS A 21 5.77 -17.66 -5.59
N TYR A 22 6.35 -17.21 -4.46
CA TYR A 22 7.77 -17.37 -4.17
C TYR A 22 8.10 -18.37 -3.07
N VAL A 23 7.13 -18.77 -2.27
CA VAL A 23 7.31 -19.75 -1.19
C VAL A 23 6.74 -21.11 -1.61
N ASP A 24 7.51 -22.17 -1.37
CA ASP A 24 7.03 -23.53 -1.64
C ASP A 24 5.71 -23.81 -0.90
N LYS A 25 4.72 -24.26 -1.65
CA LYS A 25 3.41 -24.59 -1.12
C LYS A 25 3.47 -25.56 0.05
N LYS A 26 4.40 -26.51 0.03
CA LYS A 26 4.60 -27.49 1.13
C LYS A 26 4.97 -26.79 2.44
N LEU A 27 5.68 -25.66 2.39
CA LEU A 27 6.02 -24.86 3.57
C LEU A 27 4.78 -24.04 4.02
N LEU A 28 4.05 -23.44 3.08
CA LEU A 28 2.83 -22.71 3.41
C LEU A 28 1.76 -23.62 4.01
N ASP A 29 1.67 -24.87 3.56
CA ASP A 29 0.73 -25.86 4.08
C ASP A 29 1.04 -26.28 5.54
N GLN A 30 2.22 -25.96 6.07
CA GLN A 30 2.60 -26.27 7.46
C GLN A 30 2.16 -25.22 8.47
N VAL A 31 1.67 -24.07 8.04
CA VAL A 31 1.28 -22.95 8.90
C VAL A 31 -0.11 -22.44 8.57
N GLN A 32 -0.72 -21.76 9.51
CA GLN A 32 -1.96 -21.00 9.28
C GLN A 32 -1.63 -19.51 9.32
N ILE A 33 -1.80 -18.81 8.20
CA ILE A 33 -1.52 -17.37 8.12
C ILE A 33 -2.82 -16.57 8.14
N CYS A 34 -3.00 -15.74 9.16
CA CYS A 34 -4.04 -14.73 9.24
C CYS A 34 -3.44 -13.36 8.89
N THR A 35 -4.07 -12.59 8.02
CA THR A 35 -3.56 -11.29 7.59
C THR A 35 -4.36 -10.14 8.22
N SER A 36 -3.64 -9.14 8.74
CA SER A 36 -4.13 -7.85 9.23
C SER A 36 -5.09 -7.93 10.43
N VAL A 37 -6.26 -8.53 10.28
CA VAL A 37 -7.30 -8.59 11.32
C VAL A 37 -7.23 -9.94 12.04
N PRO A 38 -6.96 -9.95 13.36
CA PRO A 38 -6.94 -11.18 14.13
C PRO A 38 -8.25 -11.95 14.03
N GLU A 39 -8.16 -13.26 14.03
CA GLU A 39 -9.32 -14.19 14.00
C GLU A 39 -10.28 -13.97 12.81
N LYS A 40 -9.84 -13.26 11.75
CA LYS A 40 -10.58 -13.15 10.48
C LYS A 40 -10.83 -14.54 9.85
N ILE A 41 -9.93 -15.48 10.10
CA ILE A 41 -10.08 -16.91 9.82
C ILE A 41 -9.90 -17.68 11.13
N PRO A 42 -10.56 -18.83 11.31
CA PRO A 42 -10.41 -19.67 12.50
C PRO A 42 -8.96 -20.09 12.71
N LEU A 43 -8.52 -20.12 13.96
CA LEU A 43 -7.21 -20.65 14.32
C LEU A 43 -7.12 -22.16 14.04
N HIS A 44 -5.98 -22.62 13.56
CA HIS A 44 -5.74 -24.03 13.31
C HIS A 44 -5.34 -24.74 14.61
N SER A 45 -5.87 -25.93 14.84
CA SER A 45 -5.65 -26.65 16.10
C SER A 45 -4.28 -27.32 16.22
N THR A 46 -3.59 -27.60 15.10
CA THR A 46 -2.36 -28.39 15.08
C THR A 46 -1.20 -27.71 14.33
N LYS A 47 -1.46 -26.67 13.53
CA LYS A 47 -0.41 -25.93 12.82
C LYS A 47 -0.11 -24.63 13.57
N PRO A 48 1.12 -24.12 13.50
CA PRO A 48 1.42 -22.79 13.99
C PRO A 48 0.53 -21.74 13.35
N ASN A 49 -0.07 -20.88 14.18
CA ASN A 49 -0.89 -19.75 13.75
C ASN A 49 -0.03 -18.49 13.70
N ILE A 50 0.05 -17.89 12.53
CA ILE A 50 0.83 -16.69 12.28
C ILE A 50 -0.12 -15.52 12.01
N LEU A 51 0.03 -14.41 12.74
CA LEU A 51 -0.63 -13.16 12.41
C LEU A 51 0.35 -12.28 11.62
N TRP A 52 0.09 -12.16 10.31
CA TRP A 52 0.87 -11.27 9.44
C TRP A 52 0.25 -9.89 9.38
N GLN A 53 0.77 -8.99 10.24
CA GLN A 53 0.21 -7.66 10.42
C GLN A 53 0.64 -6.70 9.31
N LYS A 54 -0.33 -6.10 8.64
CA LYS A 54 -0.16 -5.13 7.55
C LYS A 54 -0.78 -3.77 7.85
N ASN A 55 -1.69 -3.71 8.83
CA ASN A 55 -2.43 -2.52 9.20
C ASN A 55 -1.71 -1.74 10.32
N SER A 56 -2.02 -0.46 10.45
CA SER A 56 -1.55 0.36 11.57
C SER A 56 -2.21 -0.06 12.88
N TYR A 57 -1.55 0.19 13.99
CA TYR A 57 -1.94 -0.19 15.34
C TYR A 57 -3.21 0.52 15.84
N ASP A 58 -3.48 1.72 15.32
CA ASP A 58 -4.56 2.62 15.72
C ASP A 58 -5.90 2.33 15.03
N GLN A 59 -5.96 1.30 14.19
CA GLN A 59 -7.22 0.96 13.51
C GLN A 59 -8.27 0.45 14.50
N PRO A 60 -9.51 0.99 14.46
CA PRO A 60 -10.56 0.68 15.43
C PRO A 60 -10.92 -0.81 15.54
N ASN A 61 -10.75 -1.56 14.45
CA ASN A 61 -11.03 -3.00 14.40
C ASN A 61 -9.88 -3.87 14.98
N LEU A 62 -8.72 -3.30 15.29
CA LEU A 62 -7.57 -4.00 15.84
C LEU A 62 -7.38 -3.73 17.33
N ALA A 63 -7.51 -2.49 17.74
CA ALA A 63 -7.22 -2.03 19.09
C ALA A 63 -7.93 -2.86 20.18
N PRO A 64 -9.23 -3.19 20.09
CA PRO A 64 -9.91 -3.98 21.14
C PRO A 64 -9.30 -5.37 21.34
N TRP A 65 -8.87 -6.02 20.24
CA TRP A 65 -8.28 -7.35 20.31
C TRP A 65 -6.89 -7.32 20.93
N PHE A 66 -6.02 -6.40 20.48
CA PHE A 66 -4.66 -6.28 20.98
C PHE A 66 -4.57 -5.70 22.39
N SER A 67 -5.54 -4.89 22.81
CA SER A 67 -5.60 -4.34 24.19
C SER A 67 -5.87 -5.39 25.24
N ASN A 68 -6.30 -6.61 24.86
CA ASN A 68 -6.48 -7.71 25.79
C ASN A 68 -5.25 -8.64 25.77
N PRO A 69 -4.38 -8.62 26.80
CA PRO A 69 -3.17 -9.46 26.85
C PRO A 69 -3.45 -10.96 26.74
N ALA A 70 -4.63 -11.44 27.17
CA ALA A 70 -5.00 -12.85 27.05
C ALA A 70 -5.07 -13.31 25.58
N ASN A 71 -5.30 -12.41 24.64
CA ASN A 71 -5.30 -12.73 23.22
C ASN A 71 -3.90 -12.96 22.65
N HIS A 72 -2.85 -12.41 23.29
CA HIS A 72 -1.49 -12.47 22.73
C HIS A 72 -0.93 -13.89 22.66
N SER A 73 -1.49 -14.84 23.40
CA SER A 73 -1.09 -16.24 23.33
C SER A 73 -1.75 -17.03 22.20
N LYS A 74 -2.76 -16.46 21.52
CA LYS A 74 -3.54 -17.14 20.47
C LYS A 74 -2.75 -17.36 19.17
N TYR A 75 -1.73 -16.52 18.92
CA TYR A 75 -0.83 -16.69 17.79
C TYR A 75 0.55 -17.12 18.25
N ASP A 76 1.14 -18.06 17.53
CA ASP A 76 2.49 -18.53 17.78
C ASP A 76 3.52 -17.49 17.34
N TRP A 77 3.23 -16.77 16.26
CA TRP A 77 4.09 -15.74 15.69
C TRP A 77 3.31 -14.51 15.23
N TYR A 78 3.93 -13.34 15.42
CA TYR A 78 3.52 -12.05 14.88
C TYR A 78 4.55 -11.60 13.86
N VAL A 79 4.13 -11.44 12.59
CA VAL A 79 4.99 -10.98 11.51
C VAL A 79 4.59 -9.56 11.15
N PHE A 80 5.53 -8.61 11.21
CA PHE A 80 5.31 -7.21 10.88
C PHE A 80 6.01 -6.84 9.58
N ASN A 81 5.40 -5.96 8.79
CA ASN A 81 5.95 -5.52 7.51
C ASN A 81 7.06 -4.46 7.64
N SER A 82 7.25 -3.86 8.82
CA SER A 82 8.32 -2.91 9.10
C SER A 82 8.68 -2.87 10.58
N HIS A 83 9.86 -2.32 10.90
CA HIS A 83 10.26 -2.04 12.28
C HIS A 83 9.33 -1.01 12.93
N TRP A 84 8.90 0.02 12.18
CA TRP A 84 7.94 1.00 12.68
C TRP A 84 6.65 0.34 13.15
N THR A 85 6.05 -0.55 12.34
CA THR A 85 4.83 -1.27 12.72
C THR A 85 5.07 -2.14 13.94
N TYR A 86 6.18 -2.89 13.97
CA TYR A 86 6.55 -3.72 15.13
C TYR A 86 6.67 -2.88 16.41
N GLU A 87 7.38 -1.77 16.38
CA GLU A 87 7.60 -0.90 17.54
C GLU A 87 6.29 -0.31 18.03
N LYS A 88 5.40 0.16 17.14
CA LYS A 88 4.08 0.66 17.52
C LYS A 88 3.24 -0.39 18.23
N PHE A 89 3.19 -1.63 17.74
CA PHE A 89 2.46 -2.71 18.40
C PHE A 89 3.10 -3.12 19.72
N ARG A 90 4.43 -3.23 19.76
CA ARG A 90 5.18 -3.52 21.00
C ARG A 90 4.90 -2.48 22.08
N ASP A 91 5.04 -1.21 21.73
CA ASP A 91 5.01 -0.12 22.71
C ASP A 91 3.59 0.22 23.17
N HIS A 92 2.61 0.08 22.27
CA HIS A 92 1.21 0.37 22.61
C HIS A 92 0.51 -0.80 23.28
N PHE A 93 0.66 -2.01 22.77
CA PHE A 93 -0.07 -3.19 23.24
C PHE A 93 0.76 -4.14 24.11
N LYS A 94 2.07 -3.91 24.27
CA LYS A 94 2.97 -4.76 25.05
C LYS A 94 2.97 -6.23 24.62
N ILE A 95 2.90 -6.47 23.30
CA ILE A 95 2.93 -7.82 22.73
C ILE A 95 4.23 -8.56 23.08
N PRO A 96 4.23 -9.92 23.14
CA PRO A 96 5.40 -10.71 23.52
C PRO A 96 6.48 -10.64 22.41
N THR A 97 7.60 -9.97 22.69
CA THR A 97 8.66 -9.69 21.72
C THR A 97 9.37 -10.94 21.21
N ASN A 98 9.42 -12.00 22.01
CA ASN A 98 10.01 -13.29 21.63
C ASN A 98 9.22 -14.07 20.56
N ARG A 99 8.03 -13.59 20.20
CA ARG A 99 7.18 -14.15 19.14
C ARG A 99 7.04 -13.20 17.95
N CYS A 100 7.84 -12.13 17.89
CA CYS A 100 7.74 -11.11 16.86
C CYS A 100 8.88 -11.22 15.86
N VAL A 101 8.54 -11.10 14.57
CA VAL A 101 9.50 -11.07 13.45
C VAL A 101 9.14 -9.93 12.51
N VAL A 102 10.15 -9.23 11.99
CA VAL A 102 9.96 -8.24 10.93
C VAL A 102 10.37 -8.85 9.60
N ILE A 103 9.38 -8.99 8.69
CA ILE A 103 9.60 -9.41 7.30
C ILE A 103 9.02 -8.31 6.41
N LYS A 104 9.91 -7.54 5.79
CA LYS A 104 9.51 -6.41 4.92
C LYS A 104 8.73 -6.91 3.71
N ASN A 105 7.86 -6.04 3.18
CA ASN A 105 7.18 -6.33 1.91
C ASN A 105 8.20 -6.46 0.78
N GLY A 106 7.89 -7.34 -0.18
CA GLY A 106 8.65 -7.52 -1.41
C GLY A 106 7.89 -7.00 -2.63
N ILE A 107 8.62 -6.84 -3.71
CA ILE A 107 8.07 -6.55 -5.05
C ILE A 107 8.71 -7.46 -6.08
N ASP A 108 8.03 -7.64 -7.22
CA ASP A 108 8.66 -8.20 -8.42
C ASP A 108 9.72 -7.23 -8.96
N LYS A 109 10.70 -7.77 -9.69
CA LYS A 109 11.66 -6.94 -10.41
C LYS A 109 10.91 -6.05 -11.42
N ILE A 110 11.19 -4.76 -11.37
CA ILE A 110 10.63 -3.75 -12.26
C ILE A 110 11.72 -3.31 -13.23
N GLU A 111 11.32 -3.00 -14.47
CA GLU A 111 12.23 -2.48 -15.48
C GLU A 111 12.73 -1.10 -15.07
N GLN A 112 14.04 -0.93 -15.04
CA GLN A 112 14.67 0.32 -14.64
C GLN A 112 14.37 1.43 -15.67
N ALA A 113 14.02 2.61 -15.17
CA ALA A 113 13.90 3.81 -15.99
C ALA A 113 15.26 4.22 -16.60
N LYS A 114 15.21 4.87 -17.74
CA LYS A 114 16.42 5.48 -18.33
C LYS A 114 16.92 6.61 -17.43
N PRO A 115 18.26 6.79 -17.32
CA PRO A 115 18.81 7.93 -16.62
C PRO A 115 18.24 9.25 -17.17
N TYR A 116 17.98 10.18 -16.27
CA TYR A 116 17.58 11.53 -16.66
C TYR A 116 18.71 12.24 -17.41
N VAL A 117 18.35 12.95 -18.46
CA VAL A 117 19.27 13.82 -19.22
C VAL A 117 18.85 15.27 -19.00
N GLU A 118 19.80 16.12 -18.63
CA GLU A 118 19.55 17.54 -18.37
C GLU A 118 18.88 18.24 -19.58
N GLY A 119 17.88 19.07 -19.28
CA GLY A 119 17.11 19.78 -20.31
C GLY A 119 15.92 19.00 -20.87
N GLN A 120 15.76 17.72 -20.53
CA GLN A 120 14.60 16.94 -20.91
C GLN A 120 13.41 17.18 -19.95
N PRO A 121 12.17 16.88 -20.40
CA PRO A 121 11.01 16.93 -19.50
C PRO A 121 11.19 16.00 -18.28
N ILE A 122 10.79 16.47 -17.11
CA ILE A 122 10.68 15.68 -15.88
C ILE A 122 9.24 15.23 -15.74
N ARG A 123 9.03 13.92 -15.83
CA ARG A 123 7.73 13.30 -15.64
C ARG A 123 7.65 12.72 -14.24
N ILE A 124 6.72 13.23 -13.45
CA ILE A 124 6.45 12.81 -12.07
C ILE A 124 5.24 11.87 -12.08
N ILE A 125 5.26 10.86 -11.23
CA ILE A 125 4.11 9.99 -10.97
C ILE A 125 3.69 10.06 -9.50
N HIS A 126 2.37 10.05 -9.27
CA HIS A 126 1.74 9.80 -7.98
C HIS A 126 0.70 8.68 -8.16
N GLN A 127 0.84 7.58 -7.39
CA GLN A 127 0.02 6.36 -7.58
C GLN A 127 -0.63 5.86 -6.28
N ASN A 128 -0.99 6.78 -5.39
CA ASN A 128 -1.58 6.45 -4.10
C ASN A 128 -3.02 6.93 -4.02
N THR A 129 -3.76 6.41 -3.03
CA THR A 129 -5.10 6.89 -2.69
C THR A 129 -5.08 8.38 -2.33
N PRO A 130 -6.18 9.11 -2.55
CA PRO A 130 -6.18 10.58 -2.47
C PRO A 130 -5.80 11.14 -1.09
N TRP A 131 -6.15 10.45 0.00
CA TRP A 131 -5.79 10.87 1.36
C TRP A 131 -4.31 10.72 1.72
N ARG A 132 -3.50 10.16 0.82
CA ARG A 132 -2.06 9.95 1.03
C ARG A 132 -1.22 11.09 0.47
N GLY A 133 -1.67 12.33 0.67
CA GLY A 133 -0.90 13.53 0.34
C GLY A 133 -1.13 14.11 -1.05
N LEU A 134 -2.15 13.68 -1.79
CA LEU A 134 -2.45 14.26 -3.10
C LEU A 134 -2.71 15.76 -3.01
N SER A 135 -3.43 16.25 -1.99
CA SER A 135 -3.69 17.68 -1.77
C SER A 135 -2.40 18.49 -1.61
N VAL A 136 -1.44 17.97 -0.86
CA VAL A 136 -0.12 18.60 -0.67
C VAL A 136 0.64 18.66 -1.99
N LEU A 137 0.61 17.57 -2.77
CA LEU A 137 1.28 17.50 -4.06
C LEU A 137 0.68 18.49 -5.08
N LEU A 138 -0.65 18.57 -5.16
CA LEU A 138 -1.32 19.53 -6.05
C LEU A 138 -1.01 20.99 -5.65
N GLY A 139 -0.98 21.28 -4.34
CA GLY A 139 -0.53 22.58 -3.83
C GLY A 139 0.91 22.92 -4.27
N ALA A 140 1.81 21.95 -4.23
CA ALA A 140 3.17 22.13 -4.74
C ALA A 140 3.19 22.35 -6.27
N MET A 141 2.41 21.57 -7.03
CA MET A 141 2.35 21.70 -8.50
C MET A 141 1.80 23.06 -8.97
N GLN A 142 0.94 23.73 -8.20
CA GLN A 142 0.51 25.11 -8.48
C GLN A 142 1.66 26.12 -8.49
N LEU A 143 2.71 25.85 -7.73
CA LEU A 143 3.88 26.72 -7.62
C LEU A 143 4.93 26.42 -8.70
N VAL A 144 4.85 25.27 -9.34
CA VAL A 144 5.77 24.87 -10.41
C VAL A 144 5.47 25.66 -11.67
N LYS A 145 6.41 26.52 -12.10
CA LYS A 145 6.30 27.36 -13.30
C LYS A 145 7.03 26.79 -14.52
N ASN A 146 7.88 25.78 -14.32
CA ASN A 146 8.62 25.17 -15.43
C ASN A 146 7.68 24.22 -16.20
N PRO A 147 7.39 24.48 -17.50
CA PRO A 147 6.49 23.66 -18.31
C PRO A 147 7.07 22.27 -18.62
N LEU A 148 8.36 22.06 -18.40
CA LEU A 148 9.00 20.75 -18.57
C LEU A 148 8.73 19.81 -17.39
N ILE A 149 8.11 20.28 -16.32
CA ILE A 149 7.77 19.45 -15.14
C ILE A 149 6.28 19.13 -15.20
N THR A 150 5.96 17.84 -15.34
CA THR A 150 4.58 17.35 -15.42
C THR A 150 4.33 16.25 -14.41
N LEU A 151 3.08 16.14 -13.95
CA LEU A 151 2.63 15.14 -12.98
C LEU A 151 1.49 14.31 -13.57
N ASP A 152 1.67 12.99 -13.59
CA ASP A 152 0.60 12.03 -13.85
C ASP A 152 0.06 11.49 -12.52
N VAL A 153 -1.25 11.62 -12.30
CA VAL A 153 -1.93 11.23 -11.05
C VAL A 153 -2.78 9.99 -11.28
N TYR A 154 -2.33 8.86 -10.74
CA TYR A 154 -3.07 7.60 -10.67
C TYR A 154 -3.66 7.45 -9.27
N SER A 155 -4.73 8.17 -8.98
CA SER A 155 -5.32 8.22 -7.65
C SER A 155 -6.83 8.00 -7.71
N SER A 156 -7.32 7.05 -6.92
CA SER A 156 -8.74 6.74 -6.74
C SER A 156 -8.91 5.79 -5.56
N THR A 157 -10.10 5.77 -5.00
CA THR A 157 -10.49 4.77 -4.00
C THR A 157 -10.85 3.41 -4.61
N GLU A 158 -10.95 3.32 -5.95
CA GLU A 158 -11.29 2.09 -6.70
C GLU A 158 -10.29 0.95 -6.48
N VAL A 159 -9.07 1.26 -6.03
CA VAL A 159 -8.07 0.26 -5.64
C VAL A 159 -8.57 -0.71 -4.55
N TYR A 160 -9.58 -0.31 -3.78
CA TYR A 160 -10.25 -1.16 -2.77
C TYR A 160 -11.56 -1.81 -3.27
N GLY A 161 -11.86 -1.68 -4.55
CA GLY A 161 -13.03 -2.28 -5.19
C GLY A 161 -14.19 -1.33 -5.38
N LYS A 162 -15.11 -1.77 -6.27
CA LYS A 162 -16.25 -0.95 -6.70
C LYS A 162 -17.14 -0.50 -5.53
N GLN A 163 -17.41 -1.37 -4.58
CA GLN A 163 -18.27 -1.03 -3.44
C GLN A 163 -17.65 0.10 -2.60
N PHE A 164 -16.34 0.02 -2.34
CA PHE A 164 -15.63 1.07 -1.60
C PHE A 164 -15.58 2.37 -2.39
N TYR A 165 -15.36 2.30 -3.69
CA TYR A 165 -15.38 3.44 -4.60
C TYR A 165 -16.75 4.15 -4.56
N ASP A 166 -17.85 3.42 -4.77
CA ASP A 166 -19.20 3.98 -4.79
C ASP A 166 -19.57 4.69 -3.47
N GLN A 167 -18.98 4.26 -2.35
CA GLN A 167 -19.25 4.81 -1.03
C GLN A 167 -18.36 6.00 -0.65
N ASN A 168 -17.13 6.08 -1.15
CA ASN A 168 -16.13 6.99 -0.60
C ASN A 168 -15.47 7.93 -1.62
N ASP A 169 -15.43 7.59 -2.92
CA ASP A 169 -14.65 8.36 -3.91
C ASP A 169 -15.20 9.78 -4.12
N HIS A 170 -16.51 9.97 -3.91
CA HIS A 170 -17.16 11.27 -4.04
C HIS A 170 -16.62 12.34 -3.06
N GLU A 171 -16.05 11.93 -1.92
CA GLU A 171 -15.41 12.83 -0.95
C GLU A 171 -14.18 13.53 -1.53
N TYR A 172 -13.57 12.96 -2.57
CA TYR A 172 -12.34 13.48 -3.20
C TYR A 172 -12.60 14.18 -4.53
N LYS A 173 -13.86 14.34 -4.93
CA LYS A 173 -14.22 14.94 -6.22
C LYS A 173 -13.59 16.31 -6.44
N GLU A 174 -13.67 17.20 -5.45
CA GLU A 174 -13.09 18.54 -5.53
C GLU A 174 -11.55 18.48 -5.74
N LEU A 175 -10.89 17.52 -5.11
CA LEU A 175 -9.46 17.32 -5.25
C LEU A 175 -9.09 16.84 -6.67
N TYR A 176 -9.89 15.96 -7.25
CA TYR A 176 -9.72 15.51 -8.64
C TYR A 176 -9.97 16.65 -9.64
N GLU A 177 -11.02 17.44 -9.45
CA GLU A 177 -11.29 18.63 -10.24
C GLU A 177 -10.16 19.69 -10.14
N GLN A 178 -9.54 19.82 -8.97
CA GLN A 178 -8.35 20.65 -8.80
C GLN A 178 -7.18 20.12 -9.64
N ALA A 179 -6.95 18.81 -9.65
CA ALA A 179 -5.92 18.19 -10.47
C ALA A 179 -6.14 18.46 -11.97
N GLU A 180 -7.38 18.30 -12.46
CA GLU A 180 -7.74 18.53 -13.86
C GLU A 180 -7.57 19.98 -14.32
N LYS A 181 -7.68 20.96 -13.40
CA LYS A 181 -7.53 22.39 -13.70
C LYS A 181 -6.06 22.84 -13.82
N LEU A 182 -5.11 22.03 -13.34
CA LEU A 182 -3.69 22.39 -13.38
C LEU A 182 -3.07 22.00 -14.73
N PRO A 183 -2.45 22.96 -15.48
CA PRO A 183 -1.97 22.70 -16.84
C PRO A 183 -0.78 21.73 -16.90
N ASN A 184 -0.10 21.52 -15.77
CA ASN A 184 1.05 20.62 -15.64
C ASN A 184 0.71 19.32 -14.88
N VAL A 185 -0.59 19.04 -14.68
CA VAL A 185 -1.09 17.83 -14.02
C VAL A 185 -2.04 17.10 -14.97
N ASN A 186 -1.85 15.80 -15.10
CA ASN A 186 -2.72 14.90 -15.84
C ASN A 186 -3.38 13.93 -14.86
N TYR A 187 -4.67 14.15 -14.55
CA TYR A 187 -5.43 13.23 -13.71
C TYR A 187 -5.92 12.05 -14.52
N ILE A 188 -5.45 10.84 -14.18
CA ILE A 188 -5.72 9.60 -14.92
C ILE A 188 -6.71 8.71 -14.17
N GLY A 189 -6.81 8.88 -12.85
CA GLY A 189 -7.65 8.03 -12.00
C GLY A 189 -7.08 6.61 -11.82
N TYR A 190 -7.94 5.66 -11.52
CA TYR A 190 -7.55 4.29 -11.28
C TYR A 190 -6.94 3.61 -12.51
N ARG A 191 -5.87 2.87 -12.28
CA ARG A 191 -5.31 1.88 -13.22
C ARG A 191 -4.87 0.64 -12.45
N PRO A 192 -4.98 -0.56 -13.02
CA PRO A 192 -4.46 -1.78 -12.41
C PRO A 192 -2.97 -1.69 -12.11
N ASN A 193 -2.52 -2.34 -11.04
CA ASN A 193 -1.10 -2.34 -10.64
C ASN A 193 -0.15 -2.83 -11.76
N SER A 194 -0.57 -3.82 -12.57
CA SER A 194 0.20 -4.27 -13.75
C SER A 194 0.45 -3.15 -14.75
N TYR A 195 -0.57 -2.34 -15.05
CA TYR A 195 -0.44 -1.18 -15.94
C TYR A 195 0.56 -0.15 -15.37
N ILE A 196 0.45 0.14 -14.07
CA ILE A 196 1.38 1.07 -13.41
C ILE A 196 2.81 0.56 -13.54
N LYS A 197 3.07 -0.71 -13.17
CA LYS A 197 4.41 -1.31 -13.24
C LYS A 197 5.03 -1.29 -14.61
N GLU A 198 4.26 -1.60 -15.67
CA GLU A 198 4.73 -1.56 -17.06
C GLU A 198 5.13 -0.15 -17.50
N ASN A 199 4.54 0.88 -16.89
CA ASN A 199 4.73 2.28 -17.26
C ASN A 199 5.70 3.06 -16.33
N LEU A 200 6.08 2.52 -15.16
CA LEU A 200 6.99 3.20 -14.22
C LEU A 200 8.30 3.66 -14.88
N LYS A 201 8.86 2.87 -15.79
CA LYS A 201 10.07 3.20 -16.55
C LYS A 201 9.98 4.50 -17.37
N ASN A 202 8.78 5.03 -17.59
CA ASN A 202 8.54 6.27 -18.34
C ASN A 202 8.57 7.52 -17.46
N TYR A 203 8.76 7.37 -16.14
CA TYR A 203 8.78 8.44 -15.17
C TYR A 203 10.20 8.65 -14.63
N ASN A 204 10.50 9.89 -14.28
CA ASN A 204 11.78 10.28 -13.71
C ASN A 204 11.74 10.32 -12.18
N MET A 205 10.53 10.52 -11.61
CA MET A 205 10.38 10.71 -10.18
C MET A 205 9.02 10.20 -9.70
N TYR A 206 9.02 9.49 -8.59
CA TYR A 206 7.84 9.23 -7.78
C TYR A 206 7.79 10.22 -6.62
N VAL A 207 6.67 10.92 -6.43
CA VAL A 207 6.51 11.90 -5.35
C VAL A 207 5.37 11.49 -4.44
N TYR A 208 5.71 11.36 -3.16
CA TYR A 208 4.81 10.87 -2.13
C TYR A 208 4.88 11.74 -0.85
N PRO A 209 4.24 12.92 -0.83
CA PRO A 209 4.20 13.79 0.35
C PRO A 209 3.12 13.31 1.33
N SER A 210 3.28 12.09 1.82
CA SER A 210 2.28 11.45 2.68
C SER A 210 2.04 12.22 3.97
N ILE A 211 0.77 12.44 4.27
CA ILE A 211 0.28 12.91 5.56
C ILE A 211 -0.38 11.76 6.35
N PHE A 212 -0.26 10.53 5.84
CA PHE A 212 -0.79 9.31 6.43
C PHE A 212 0.34 8.50 7.08
N GLU A 213 0.10 7.96 8.27
CA GLU A 213 1.08 7.05 8.92
C GLU A 213 1.19 5.73 8.15
N GLU A 214 2.31 5.55 7.48
CA GLU A 214 2.56 4.36 6.66
C GLU A 214 3.17 3.22 7.46
N THR A 215 2.55 2.05 7.34
CA THR A 215 3.16 0.81 7.85
C THR A 215 4.30 0.35 6.95
N PHE A 216 4.11 0.41 5.63
CA PHE A 216 5.12 0.15 4.59
C PHE A 216 4.59 0.53 3.21
N CYS A 217 5.14 1.54 2.57
CA CYS A 217 4.73 1.97 1.23
C CYS A 217 5.33 1.07 0.14
N ILE A 218 4.49 0.22 -0.47
CA ILE A 218 4.92 -0.65 -1.58
C ILE A 218 5.26 0.18 -2.82
N SER A 219 4.48 1.21 -3.12
CA SER A 219 4.72 2.10 -4.27
C SER A 219 6.06 2.84 -4.19
N LEU A 220 6.58 3.09 -2.98
CA LEU A 220 7.91 3.67 -2.81
C LEU A 220 9.02 2.65 -3.07
N LEU A 221 8.74 1.37 -2.87
CA LEU A 221 9.69 0.29 -3.13
C LEU A 221 9.77 -0.03 -4.64
N GLU A 222 8.67 0.14 -5.36
CA GLU A 222 8.57 0.04 -6.82
C GLU A 222 9.30 1.18 -7.52
#